data_30fcbfb185c289078056c0d7a9404f24
#
_entry.id   30fcbfb185c289078056c0d7a9404f24
#
_cell.length_a   1.000
_cell.length_b   1.000
_cell.length_c   1.000
_cell.angle_alpha   90.00
_cell.angle_beta   90.00
_cell.angle_gamma   90.00
#
_symmetry.space_group_name_H-M   'P 1'
#
loop_
_entity.id
_entity.type
_entity.pdbx_description
1 polymer ?
#
loop_
_entity_poly.entity_id
_entity_poly.type
_entity_poly.pdbx_seq_one_letter_code
_entity_poly.pdbx_strand_id
1 'polypeptide(L)'
;MNNLKSLCKAVSIITMLSISSSNASSWASPGDSSLRSDVELLAHYGLISGPVNSWPMSWKQITRDFYKADSMTLPTYVSHAFNRVRNKTPGEVNIKTKAYYATKVQSFRGFEDEARSKVEIKGTAEVNLDSASLHIEARYNDNENFNLDGSYLSQEIGNWSAYVGTVNRWWGPGQETTTMLSTNARPMPSIGIRRVTSEPFKTKWLSWMGPWDAEIFVSKMEKNRHVPEPIFVGMRLNFEPIKNFEVGLARTLMLCGER
;
A
#
# COMPACT_ATOMS: atom_id res chain seq x y z
N MET A 1 2.28 19.12 -30.65
CA MET A 1 1.27 20.01 -30.06
C MET A 1 -0.02 19.33 -29.63
N ASN A 2 -0.29 18.08 -30.03
CA ASN A 2 -1.55 17.39 -29.66
C ASN A 2 -1.55 16.72 -28.27
N ASN A 3 -0.39 16.45 -27.67
CA ASN A 3 -0.30 15.76 -26.39
C ASN A 3 -0.59 16.66 -25.17
N LEU A 4 -0.39 17.98 -25.32
CA LEU A 4 -0.64 18.93 -24.23
C LEU A 4 -2.15 19.18 -24.00
N LYS A 5 -2.95 19.12 -25.06
CA LYS A 5 -4.42 19.27 -24.97
C LYS A 5 -5.12 18.07 -24.37
N SER A 6 -4.54 16.87 -24.46
CA SER A 6 -5.04 15.66 -23.82
C SER A 6 -4.77 15.67 -22.31
N LEU A 7 -3.64 16.21 -21.88
CA LEU A 7 -3.28 16.33 -20.46
C LEU A 7 -4.20 17.33 -19.74
N CYS A 8 -4.56 18.45 -20.38
CA CYS A 8 -5.47 19.44 -19.81
C CYS A 8 -6.91 18.94 -19.67
N LYS A 9 -7.36 18.02 -20.54
CA LYS A 9 -8.69 17.40 -20.41
C LYS A 9 -8.77 16.38 -19.27
N ALA A 10 -7.67 15.68 -18.98
CA ALA A 10 -7.60 14.76 -17.84
C ALA A 10 -7.61 15.51 -16.49
N VAL A 11 -6.97 16.67 -16.42
CA VAL A 11 -6.95 17.51 -15.21
C VAL A 11 -8.32 18.15 -14.91
N SER A 12 -9.12 18.46 -15.93
CA SER A 12 -10.46 19.07 -15.74
C SER A 12 -11.54 18.12 -15.22
N ILE A 13 -11.34 16.80 -15.28
CA ILE A 13 -12.30 15.82 -14.75
C ILE A 13 -12.10 15.61 -13.23
N ILE A 14 -10.95 15.98 -12.68
CA ILE A 14 -10.61 15.81 -11.26
C ILE A 14 -11.28 16.87 -10.37
N THR A 15 -11.77 17.99 -10.94
CA THR A 15 -12.28 19.13 -10.18
C THR A 15 -13.74 19.05 -9.76
N MET A 16 -14.46 17.94 -9.97
CA MET A 16 -15.90 17.84 -9.66
C MET A 16 -16.31 16.84 -8.57
N LEU A 17 -15.37 16.37 -7.76
CA LEU A 17 -15.70 15.48 -6.62
C LEU A 17 -15.27 16.10 -5.28
N SER A 18 -15.85 17.26 -4.98
CA SER A 18 -15.79 17.86 -3.66
C SER A 18 -17.00 17.40 -2.84
N ILE A 19 -16.87 16.39 -2.01
CA ILE A 19 -17.82 16.11 -0.93
C ILE A 19 -17.11 15.50 0.26
N SER A 20 -17.26 16.17 1.40
CA SER A 20 -17.00 15.81 2.80
C SER A 20 -15.55 15.66 3.26
N SER A 21 -15.24 16.52 4.21
CA SER A 21 -14.01 16.62 4.99
C SER A 21 -13.68 15.34 5.77
N SER A 22 -12.97 14.45 5.13
CA SER A 22 -12.10 13.48 5.79
C SER A 22 -10.80 13.47 5.01
N ASN A 23 -9.71 13.95 5.63
CA ASN A 23 -8.40 13.92 4.98
C ASN A 23 -8.13 12.54 4.41
N ALA A 24 -7.99 12.42 3.09
CA ALA A 24 -7.59 11.18 2.47
C ALA A 24 -6.21 10.80 3.02
N SER A 25 -6.05 9.54 3.26
CA SER A 25 -4.79 9.03 3.75
C SER A 25 -4.11 8.24 2.65
N SER A 26 -2.90 8.62 2.34
CA SER A 26 -1.98 7.81 1.57
C SER A 26 -1.69 6.48 2.26
N TRP A 27 -0.94 5.65 1.57
CA TRP A 27 -0.62 4.31 2.05
C TRP A 27 0.87 4.20 2.42
N ALA A 28 1.12 3.54 3.54
CA ALA A 28 2.43 3.00 3.86
C ALA A 28 2.71 1.83 2.91
N SER A 29 3.55 2.06 1.90
CA SER A 29 3.94 1.03 0.93
C SER A 29 4.90 0.02 1.56
N PRO A 30 4.96 -1.25 1.07
CA PRO A 30 6.03 -2.15 1.46
C PRO A 30 7.39 -1.56 1.05
N GLY A 31 8.44 -1.92 1.79
CA GLY A 31 9.79 -1.43 1.52
C GLY A 31 10.47 -0.71 2.68
N ASP A 32 9.87 -0.73 3.87
CA ASP A 32 10.44 -0.24 5.12
C ASP A 32 10.20 -1.27 6.23
N SER A 33 11.14 -2.22 6.38
CA SER A 33 11.07 -3.30 7.38
C SER A 33 11.02 -2.77 8.80
N SER A 34 11.67 -1.63 9.07
CA SER A 34 11.62 -1.01 10.39
C SER A 34 10.21 -0.48 10.71
N LEU A 35 9.55 0.16 9.75
CA LEU A 35 8.17 0.59 9.90
C LEU A 35 7.25 -0.60 10.13
N ARG A 36 7.43 -1.69 9.37
CA ARG A 36 6.65 -2.91 9.51
C ARG A 36 6.79 -3.51 10.91
N SER A 37 8.01 -3.69 11.40
CA SER A 37 8.29 -4.21 12.74
C SER A 37 7.67 -3.32 13.84
N ASP A 38 7.75 -2.00 13.67
CA ASP A 38 7.11 -1.07 14.59
C ASP A 38 5.58 -1.17 14.57
N VAL A 39 4.96 -1.30 13.39
CA VAL A 39 3.51 -1.50 13.23
C VAL A 39 3.07 -2.81 13.86
N GLU A 40 3.78 -3.92 13.63
CA GLU A 40 3.51 -5.22 14.25
C GLU A 40 3.62 -5.14 15.79
N LEU A 41 4.64 -4.47 16.31
CA LEU A 41 4.81 -4.24 17.74
C LEU A 41 3.66 -3.41 18.32
N LEU A 42 3.28 -2.31 17.69
CA LEU A 42 2.18 -1.45 18.15
C LEU A 42 0.84 -2.17 18.10
N ALA A 43 0.61 -3.04 17.11
CA ALA A 43 -0.57 -3.89 17.03
C ALA A 43 -0.62 -4.88 18.20
N HIS A 44 0.49 -5.53 18.53
CA HIS A 44 0.58 -6.42 19.68
C HIS A 44 0.18 -5.73 20.99
N TYR A 45 0.59 -4.47 21.17
CA TYR A 45 0.22 -3.65 22.33
C TYR A 45 -1.18 -3.02 22.23
N GLY A 46 -1.90 -3.17 21.12
CA GLY A 46 -3.28 -2.68 20.92
C GLY A 46 -3.36 -1.19 20.56
N LEU A 47 -2.24 -0.58 20.17
CA LEU A 47 -2.18 0.78 19.62
C LEU A 47 -2.54 0.83 18.13
N ILE A 48 -2.58 -0.31 17.47
CA ILE A 48 -3.14 -0.50 16.14
C ILE A 48 -4.09 -1.69 16.23
N SER A 49 -5.34 -1.53 15.80
CA SER A 49 -6.35 -2.59 15.85
C SER A 49 -6.60 -3.14 14.46
N GLY A 50 -6.61 -4.47 14.34
CA GLY A 50 -6.90 -5.19 13.10
C GLY A 50 -5.65 -5.69 12.36
N PRO A 51 -5.86 -6.34 11.21
CA PRO A 51 -4.81 -7.01 10.45
C PRO A 51 -3.67 -6.09 10.02
N VAL A 52 -2.43 -6.58 10.15
CA VAL A 52 -1.20 -5.83 9.79
C VAL A 52 -0.32 -6.56 8.77
N ASN A 53 -0.71 -7.76 8.32
CA ASN A 53 0.08 -8.60 7.41
C ASN A 53 -0.27 -8.40 5.91
N SER A 54 -0.95 -7.31 5.56
CA SER A 54 -1.28 -6.98 4.17
C SER A 54 -0.89 -5.54 3.85
N TRP A 55 0.11 -5.39 3.01
CA TRP A 55 0.63 -4.09 2.58
C TRP A 55 0.30 -3.83 1.10
N PRO A 56 0.11 -2.54 0.72
CA PRO A 56 0.26 -1.32 1.51
C PRO A 56 -0.82 -1.19 2.57
N MET A 57 -0.56 -0.45 3.64
CA MET A 57 -1.52 -0.12 4.69
C MET A 57 -1.91 1.35 4.63
N SER A 58 -3.19 1.66 4.86
CA SER A 58 -3.62 3.06 5.01
C SER A 58 -2.98 3.68 6.26
N TRP A 59 -2.42 4.88 6.15
CA TRP A 59 -1.95 5.63 7.30
C TRP A 59 -3.08 5.94 8.29
N LYS A 60 -4.31 6.09 7.80
CA LYS A 60 -5.51 6.23 8.63
C LYS A 60 -5.74 5.01 9.53
N GLN A 61 -5.51 3.80 8.98
CA GLN A 61 -5.56 2.56 9.76
C GLN A 61 -4.46 2.51 10.81
N ILE A 62 -3.24 2.88 10.46
CA ILE A 62 -2.09 2.85 11.37
C ILE A 62 -2.27 3.83 12.53
N THR A 63 -2.77 5.03 12.26
CA THR A 63 -2.83 6.12 13.24
C THR A 63 -4.16 6.22 14.00
N ARG A 64 -5.19 5.50 13.57
CA ARG A 64 -6.56 5.58 14.12
C ARG A 64 -6.63 5.49 15.63
N ASP A 65 -5.88 4.58 16.19
CA ASP A 65 -5.95 4.24 17.61
C ASP A 65 -4.84 4.90 18.46
N PHE A 66 -4.05 5.81 17.88
CA PHE A 66 -2.91 6.45 18.56
C PHE A 66 -3.30 7.28 19.79
N TYR A 67 -4.54 7.77 19.85
CA TYR A 67 -5.06 8.45 21.04
C TYR A 67 -5.06 7.56 22.31
N LYS A 68 -5.04 6.24 22.14
CA LYS A 68 -4.96 5.29 23.27
C LYS A 68 -3.62 5.37 24.00
N ALA A 69 -2.56 5.80 23.33
CA ALA A 69 -1.22 5.90 23.93
C ALA A 69 -1.19 6.86 25.13
N ASP A 70 -2.01 7.91 25.10
CA ASP A 70 -2.05 8.92 26.18
C ASP A 70 -2.59 8.34 27.49
N SER A 71 -3.36 7.25 27.46
CA SER A 71 -3.95 6.59 28.61
C SER A 71 -3.21 5.31 29.03
N MET A 72 -2.15 4.93 28.32
CA MET A 72 -1.40 3.69 28.54
C MET A 72 -0.01 3.94 29.11
N THR A 73 0.39 3.15 30.09
CA THR A 73 1.80 3.08 30.50
C THR A 73 2.55 2.13 29.57
N LEU A 74 3.28 2.70 28.62
CA LEU A 74 4.00 1.95 27.61
C LEU A 74 5.43 1.67 28.04
N PRO A 75 5.98 0.46 27.79
CA PRO A 75 7.42 0.21 27.90
C PRO A 75 8.21 1.15 26.99
N THR A 76 9.43 1.51 27.39
CA THR A 76 10.28 2.47 26.68
C THR A 76 10.47 2.12 25.20
N TYR A 77 10.69 0.84 24.87
CA TYR A 77 10.89 0.40 23.47
C TYR A 77 9.61 0.54 22.63
N VAL A 78 8.42 0.37 23.23
CA VAL A 78 7.12 0.60 22.56
C VAL A 78 6.91 2.09 22.32
N SER A 79 7.24 2.94 23.30
CA SER A 79 7.17 4.40 23.15
C SER A 79 8.10 4.89 22.03
N HIS A 80 9.29 4.30 21.91
CA HIS A 80 10.20 4.60 20.80
C HIS A 80 9.62 4.17 19.44
N ALA A 81 9.04 2.98 19.33
CA ALA A 81 8.37 2.52 18.12
C ALA A 81 7.20 3.45 17.75
N PHE A 82 6.36 3.80 18.71
CA PHE A 82 5.25 4.74 18.53
C PHE A 82 5.72 6.08 17.97
N ASN A 83 6.78 6.67 18.55
CA ASN A 83 7.33 7.94 18.08
C ASN A 83 7.92 7.80 16.67
N ARG A 84 8.58 6.69 16.33
CA ARG A 84 9.09 6.46 14.97
C ARG A 84 7.97 6.40 13.94
N VAL A 85 6.89 5.65 14.22
CA VAL A 85 5.74 5.54 13.32
C VAL A 85 5.04 6.90 13.18
N ARG A 86 4.82 7.60 14.30
CA ARG A 86 4.21 8.93 14.28
C ARG A 86 5.02 9.94 13.44
N ASN A 87 6.34 9.91 13.54
CA ASN A 87 7.22 10.80 12.79
C ASN A 87 7.29 10.43 11.29
N LYS A 88 6.96 9.19 10.91
CA LYS A 88 6.88 8.74 9.51
C LYS A 88 5.51 9.03 8.88
N THR A 89 4.49 9.36 9.68
CA THR A 89 3.15 9.68 9.17
C THR A 89 3.22 10.90 8.25
N PRO A 90 2.78 10.79 6.99
CA PRO A 90 2.88 11.88 6.03
C PRO A 90 1.91 13.02 6.36
N GLY A 91 2.33 14.25 6.05
CA GLY A 91 1.48 15.42 6.02
C GLY A 91 0.75 15.56 4.67
N GLU A 92 0.24 16.77 4.41
CA GLU A 92 -0.44 17.09 3.14
C GLU A 92 0.47 16.90 1.91
N VAL A 93 1.73 17.30 2.03
CA VAL A 93 2.75 17.14 0.99
C VAL A 93 3.97 16.49 1.59
N ASN A 94 4.45 15.44 0.93
CA ASN A 94 5.63 14.71 1.36
C ASN A 94 6.52 14.39 0.15
N ILE A 95 7.79 14.75 0.23
CA ILE A 95 8.78 14.48 -0.83
C ILE A 95 9.96 13.75 -0.20
N LYS A 96 10.36 12.65 -0.80
CA LYS A 96 11.53 11.85 -0.37
C LYS A 96 12.39 11.49 -1.58
N THR A 97 13.69 11.44 -1.37
CA THR A 97 14.64 10.94 -2.36
C THR A 97 15.54 9.90 -1.71
N LYS A 98 15.77 8.79 -2.39
CA LYS A 98 16.69 7.74 -1.98
C LYS A 98 17.65 7.43 -3.13
N ALA A 99 18.92 7.20 -2.82
CA ALA A 99 19.92 6.71 -3.76
C ALA A 99 20.45 5.37 -3.26
N TYR A 100 20.55 4.42 -4.15
CA TYR A 100 21.03 3.07 -3.87
C TYR A 100 22.29 2.79 -4.69
N TYR A 101 23.25 2.15 -4.06
CA TYR A 101 24.41 1.57 -4.70
C TYR A 101 24.61 0.15 -4.18
N ALA A 102 24.64 -0.83 -5.09
CA ALA A 102 24.83 -2.23 -4.76
C ALA A 102 25.97 -2.82 -5.59
N THR A 103 26.94 -3.44 -4.94
CA THR A 103 28.00 -4.20 -5.61
C THR A 103 27.45 -5.47 -6.27
N LYS A 104 26.40 -6.05 -5.69
CA LYS A 104 25.67 -7.21 -6.19
C LYS A 104 24.17 -6.99 -6.02
N VAL A 105 23.44 -7.11 -7.12
CA VAL A 105 21.98 -7.05 -7.10
C VAL A 105 21.43 -8.39 -6.60
N GLN A 106 20.49 -8.33 -5.66
CA GLN A 106 19.81 -9.51 -5.14
C GLN A 106 18.85 -10.11 -6.18
N SER A 107 18.87 -11.43 -6.33
CA SER A 107 17.95 -12.15 -7.21
C SER A 107 16.54 -12.22 -6.63
N PHE A 108 16.42 -12.26 -5.32
CA PHE A 108 15.16 -12.22 -4.58
C PHE A 108 15.13 -10.97 -3.71
N ARG A 109 13.96 -10.36 -3.63
CA ARG A 109 13.70 -9.20 -2.77
C ARG A 109 12.69 -9.57 -1.72
N GLY A 110 13.06 -9.29 -0.48
CA GLY A 110 12.19 -9.38 0.67
C GLY A 110 11.20 -8.21 0.75
N PHE A 111 10.71 -7.96 1.94
CA PHE A 111 9.83 -6.82 2.19
C PHE A 111 10.54 -5.47 2.02
N GLU A 112 11.84 -5.42 2.27
CA GLU A 112 12.64 -4.18 2.17
C GLU A 112 12.71 -3.67 0.73
N ASP A 113 12.78 -2.34 0.59
CA ASP A 113 12.93 -1.67 -0.70
C ASP A 113 14.40 -1.74 -1.16
N GLU A 114 14.75 -2.84 -1.80
CA GLU A 114 16.08 -3.09 -2.32
C GLU A 114 16.22 -2.60 -3.76
N ALA A 115 17.45 -2.19 -4.12
CA ALA A 115 17.77 -1.76 -5.47
C ALA A 115 17.53 -2.87 -6.50
N ARG A 116 16.95 -2.51 -7.65
CA ARG A 116 16.75 -3.41 -8.80
C ARG A 116 17.97 -3.48 -9.71
N SER A 117 18.92 -2.57 -9.51
CA SER A 117 20.14 -2.43 -10.30
C SER A 117 21.31 -2.01 -9.42
N LYS A 118 22.53 -1.93 -10.00
CA LYS A 118 23.72 -1.52 -9.24
C LYS A 118 23.65 -0.08 -8.78
N VAL A 119 23.06 0.78 -9.60
CA VAL A 119 22.84 2.21 -9.29
C VAL A 119 21.37 2.52 -9.53
N GLU A 120 20.70 3.02 -8.51
CA GLU A 120 19.30 3.40 -8.60
C GLU A 120 19.06 4.70 -7.82
N ILE A 121 18.30 5.61 -8.40
CA ILE A 121 17.79 6.82 -7.73
C ILE A 121 16.28 6.74 -7.76
N LYS A 122 15.68 6.92 -6.59
CA LYS A 122 14.24 6.90 -6.39
C LYS A 122 13.78 8.23 -5.80
N GLY A 123 12.85 8.90 -6.46
CA GLY A 123 12.14 10.06 -5.95
C GLY A 123 10.68 9.71 -5.68
N THR A 124 10.13 10.10 -4.54
CA THR A 124 8.72 9.98 -4.23
C THR A 124 8.13 11.34 -3.91
N ALA A 125 6.99 11.65 -4.50
CA ALA A 125 6.19 12.82 -4.18
C ALA A 125 4.77 12.36 -3.86
N GLU A 126 4.22 12.86 -2.77
CA GLU A 126 2.92 12.49 -2.27
C GLU A 126 2.14 13.74 -1.90
N VAL A 127 0.90 13.81 -2.37
CA VAL A 127 -0.04 14.90 -2.07
C VAL A 127 -1.33 14.29 -1.55
N ASN A 128 -1.69 14.64 -0.33
CA ASN A 128 -2.91 14.21 0.34
C ASN A 128 -3.90 15.37 0.37
N LEU A 129 -5.03 15.20 -0.30
CA LEU A 129 -6.18 16.10 -0.31
C LEU A 129 -7.26 15.52 0.62
N ASP A 130 -8.38 16.23 0.80
CA ASP A 130 -9.44 15.84 1.73
C ASP A 130 -9.95 14.40 1.54
N SER A 131 -10.09 13.94 0.31
CA SER A 131 -10.60 12.61 -0.01
C SER A 131 -9.81 11.89 -1.10
N ALA A 132 -8.74 12.52 -1.63
CA ALA A 132 -7.90 11.95 -2.68
C ALA A 132 -6.43 12.00 -2.29
N SER A 133 -5.67 10.99 -2.69
CA SER A 133 -4.21 10.98 -2.53
C SER A 133 -3.55 10.67 -3.85
N LEU A 134 -2.56 11.47 -4.21
CA LEU A 134 -1.68 11.23 -5.35
C LEU A 134 -0.30 10.86 -4.84
N HIS A 135 0.16 9.70 -5.21
CA HIS A 135 1.52 9.23 -4.94
C HIS A 135 2.25 9.01 -6.26
N ILE A 136 3.35 9.69 -6.44
CA ILE A 136 4.23 9.53 -7.61
C ILE A 136 5.56 9.00 -7.13
N GLU A 137 5.94 7.84 -7.64
CA GLU A 137 7.25 7.24 -7.42
C GLU A 137 7.98 7.15 -8.77
N ALA A 138 9.08 7.88 -8.89
CA ALA A 138 9.93 7.89 -10.07
C ALA A 138 11.25 7.18 -9.74
N ARG A 139 11.60 6.18 -10.52
CA ARG A 139 12.87 5.46 -10.43
C ARG A 139 13.69 5.60 -11.69
N TYR A 140 14.97 5.86 -11.51
CA TYR A 140 15.96 5.80 -12.58
C TYR A 140 17.03 4.79 -12.21
N ASN A 141 17.31 3.86 -13.09
CA ASN A 141 18.31 2.83 -12.88
C ASN A 141 19.09 2.55 -14.16
N ASP A 142 20.24 1.90 -14.03
CA ASP A 142 21.17 1.61 -15.14
C ASP A 142 20.68 0.49 -16.09
N ASN A 143 19.63 -0.28 -15.72
CA ASN A 143 19.11 -1.37 -16.54
C ASN A 143 17.84 -0.99 -17.32
N GLU A 144 16.91 -0.30 -16.69
CA GLU A 144 15.56 -0.03 -17.23
C GLU A 144 15.33 1.45 -17.55
N ASN A 145 16.34 2.31 -17.31
CA ASN A 145 16.25 3.77 -17.42
C ASN A 145 15.24 4.37 -16.44
N PHE A 146 14.08 4.80 -16.91
CA PHE A 146 13.08 5.51 -16.11
C PHE A 146 11.78 4.71 -16.02
N ASN A 147 11.21 4.59 -14.81
CA ASN A 147 9.90 4.01 -14.59
C ASN A 147 9.14 4.73 -13.47
N LEU A 148 7.83 4.51 -13.43
CA LEU A 148 6.89 5.07 -12.45
C LEU A 148 6.23 3.97 -11.60
N ASP A 149 6.93 2.87 -11.39
CA ASP A 149 6.46 1.76 -10.58
C ASP A 149 6.23 2.20 -9.12
N GLY A 150 5.05 1.92 -8.58
CA GLY A 150 4.66 2.37 -7.24
C GLY A 150 3.71 3.58 -7.25
N SER A 151 3.52 4.24 -8.40
CA SER A 151 2.66 5.42 -8.51
C SER A 151 1.18 5.06 -8.54
N TYR A 152 0.36 5.83 -7.84
CA TYR A 152 -1.09 5.65 -7.82
C TYR A 152 -1.83 6.96 -7.54
N LEU A 153 -3.09 7.00 -7.98
CA LEU A 153 -4.10 7.94 -7.55
C LEU A 153 -5.18 7.16 -6.81
N SER A 154 -5.60 7.65 -5.66
CA SER A 154 -6.67 7.04 -4.87
C SER A 154 -7.70 8.06 -4.45
N GLN A 155 -8.96 7.61 -4.32
CA GLN A 155 -10.11 8.38 -3.85
C GLN A 155 -10.82 7.61 -2.76
N GLU A 156 -11.01 8.22 -1.59
CA GLU A 156 -11.80 7.65 -0.50
C GLU A 156 -13.29 7.92 -0.68
N ILE A 157 -14.10 6.89 -0.47
CA ILE A 157 -15.56 6.92 -0.50
C ILE A 157 -16.05 6.14 0.71
N GLY A 158 -16.39 6.84 1.79
CA GLY A 158 -16.65 6.21 3.09
C GLY A 158 -15.43 5.47 3.62
N ASN A 159 -15.59 4.19 3.98
CA ASN A 159 -14.47 3.34 4.45
C ASN A 159 -13.84 2.51 3.32
N TRP A 160 -13.95 2.95 2.08
CA TRP A 160 -13.33 2.34 0.93
C TRP A 160 -12.48 3.35 0.16
N SER A 161 -11.39 2.90 -0.40
CA SER A 161 -10.53 3.68 -1.29
C SER A 161 -10.51 3.01 -2.65
N ALA A 162 -11.04 3.67 -3.66
CA ALA A 162 -10.87 3.31 -5.06
C ALA A 162 -9.53 3.87 -5.57
N TYR A 163 -8.82 3.12 -6.41
CA TYR A 163 -7.53 3.56 -6.90
C TYR A 163 -7.23 3.07 -8.31
N VAL A 164 -6.31 3.76 -8.95
CA VAL A 164 -5.68 3.40 -10.22
C VAL A 164 -4.18 3.65 -10.14
N GLY A 165 -3.37 2.72 -10.61
CA GLY A 165 -1.91 2.87 -10.62
C GLY A 165 -1.16 1.54 -10.56
N THR A 166 0.14 1.63 -10.32
CA THR A 166 1.06 0.50 -10.19
C THR A 166 1.41 0.28 -8.72
N VAL A 167 0.52 -0.34 -7.96
CA VAL A 167 0.64 -0.47 -6.50
C VAL A 167 1.53 -1.65 -6.13
N ASN A 168 2.57 -1.40 -5.35
CA ASN A 168 3.39 -2.43 -4.73
C ASN A 168 2.59 -3.14 -3.62
N ARG A 169 2.56 -4.48 -3.64
CA ARG A 169 1.82 -5.30 -2.68
C ARG A 169 2.71 -6.30 -1.99
N TRP A 170 2.39 -6.56 -0.73
CA TRP A 170 2.95 -7.66 0.04
C TRP A 170 1.86 -8.33 0.85
N TRP A 171 1.46 -9.53 0.46
CA TRP A 171 0.32 -10.23 1.04
C TRP A 171 0.76 -11.44 1.87
N GLY A 172 1.11 -11.21 3.11
CA GLY A 172 1.47 -12.28 4.04
C GLY A 172 2.38 -11.83 5.18
N PRO A 173 2.52 -12.69 6.21
CA PRO A 173 3.30 -12.39 7.40
C PRO A 173 4.82 -12.54 7.18
N GLY A 174 5.27 -13.27 6.16
CA GLY A 174 6.69 -13.48 5.90
C GLY A 174 7.42 -12.19 5.58
N GLN A 175 8.66 -12.07 6.00
CA GLN A 175 9.52 -10.90 5.74
C GLN A 175 10.36 -11.09 4.47
N GLU A 176 10.82 -12.32 4.24
CA GLU A 176 11.66 -12.66 3.09
C GLU A 176 10.83 -13.02 1.85
N THR A 177 9.71 -13.71 2.04
CA THR A 177 8.84 -14.15 0.95
C THR A 177 7.37 -14.14 1.33
N THR A 178 6.51 -14.09 0.33
CA THR A 178 5.07 -14.34 0.47
C THR A 178 4.60 -15.33 -0.58
N THR A 179 3.53 -16.05 -0.28
CA THR A 179 3.00 -17.11 -1.16
C THR A 179 2.24 -16.57 -2.38
N MET A 180 1.79 -15.31 -2.35
CA MET A 180 0.95 -14.74 -3.41
C MET A 180 1.60 -13.52 -4.08
N LEU A 181 1.50 -12.35 -3.49
CA LEU A 181 2.02 -11.10 -4.06
C LEU A 181 3.14 -10.55 -3.20
N SER A 182 4.28 -10.30 -3.82
CA SER A 182 5.48 -9.71 -3.23
C SER A 182 6.02 -8.55 -4.06
N THR A 183 7.00 -7.85 -3.54
CA THR A 183 7.75 -6.80 -4.23
C THR A 183 8.80 -7.36 -5.21
N ASN A 184 8.94 -8.68 -5.30
CA ASN A 184 9.95 -9.31 -6.17
C ASN A 184 9.69 -9.04 -7.66
N ALA A 185 8.42 -9.14 -8.10
CA ALA A 185 8.02 -8.72 -9.44
C ALA A 185 7.71 -7.22 -9.47
N ARG A 186 7.77 -6.61 -10.66
CA ARG A 186 7.29 -5.24 -10.85
C ARG A 186 5.78 -5.15 -10.61
N PRO A 187 5.28 -4.05 -10.01
CA PRO A 187 3.86 -3.86 -9.82
C PRO A 187 3.13 -3.70 -11.15
N MET A 188 2.01 -4.37 -11.29
CA MET A 188 1.17 -4.33 -12.49
C MET A 188 0.27 -3.08 -12.47
N PRO A 189 0.03 -2.42 -13.63
CA PRO A 189 -1.01 -1.41 -13.75
C PRO A 189 -2.35 -2.01 -13.34
N SER A 190 -3.01 -1.42 -12.39
CA SER A 190 -4.22 -1.95 -11.77
C SER A 190 -5.24 -0.88 -11.43
N ILE A 191 -6.51 -1.26 -11.47
CA ILE A 191 -7.61 -0.53 -10.87
C ILE A 191 -8.21 -1.42 -9.78
N GLY A 192 -8.55 -0.84 -8.64
CA GLY A 192 -9.09 -1.62 -7.55
C GLY A 192 -9.74 -0.80 -6.46
N ILE A 193 -10.27 -1.52 -5.50
CA ILE A 193 -10.83 -0.96 -4.27
C ILE A 193 -10.23 -1.69 -3.08
N ARG A 194 -10.01 -0.96 -2.00
CA ARG A 194 -9.55 -1.50 -0.74
C ARG A 194 -10.20 -0.81 0.45
N ARG A 195 -10.25 -1.49 1.57
CA ARG A 195 -10.77 -0.90 2.79
C ARG A 195 -9.74 0.05 3.41
N VAL A 196 -10.21 1.18 3.96
CA VAL A 196 -9.36 2.23 4.54
C VAL A 196 -8.99 1.89 5.98
N THR A 197 -9.98 1.55 6.80
CA THR A 197 -9.80 1.19 8.20
C THR A 197 -10.46 -0.14 8.53
N SER A 198 -9.79 -0.94 9.36
CA SER A 198 -10.25 -2.26 9.77
C SER A 198 -11.19 -2.14 10.97
N GLU A 199 -12.48 -2.10 10.72
CA GLU A 199 -13.53 -2.08 11.74
C GLU A 199 -14.30 -3.39 11.75
N PRO A 200 -14.74 -3.89 12.92
CA PRO A 200 -15.57 -5.09 12.97
C PRO A 200 -16.94 -4.86 12.35
N PHE A 201 -17.57 -5.93 11.90
CA PHE A 201 -18.96 -5.87 11.46
C PHE A 201 -19.90 -5.53 12.62
N LYS A 202 -20.88 -4.67 12.34
CA LYS A 202 -21.94 -4.32 13.29
C LYS A 202 -23.00 -5.43 13.41
N THR A 203 -23.10 -6.32 12.42
CA THR A 203 -24.03 -7.45 12.39
C THR A 203 -23.55 -8.58 13.27
N LYS A 204 -24.43 -9.10 14.15
CA LYS A 204 -24.09 -10.14 15.15
C LYS A 204 -23.48 -11.41 14.55
N TRP A 205 -23.95 -11.83 13.38
CA TRP A 205 -23.48 -13.09 12.75
C TRP A 205 -22.10 -12.97 12.07
N LEU A 206 -21.60 -11.76 11.83
CA LEU A 206 -20.25 -11.50 11.32
C LEU A 206 -19.30 -10.87 12.35
N SER A 207 -19.82 -10.47 13.52
CA SER A 207 -19.01 -9.79 14.54
C SER A 207 -17.86 -10.65 15.08
N TRP A 208 -17.97 -11.97 14.95
CA TRP A 208 -16.91 -12.91 15.33
C TRP A 208 -15.62 -12.77 14.49
N MET A 209 -15.70 -12.19 13.28
CA MET A 209 -14.52 -11.92 12.47
C MET A 209 -13.61 -10.85 13.09
N GLY A 210 -14.13 -10.03 14.01
CA GLY A 210 -13.37 -8.90 14.54
C GLY A 210 -13.07 -7.83 13.50
N PRO A 211 -12.02 -7.03 13.68
CA PRO A 211 -11.56 -6.07 12.70
C PRO A 211 -11.11 -6.77 11.40
N TRP A 212 -11.48 -6.22 10.26
CA TRP A 212 -11.18 -6.82 8.97
C TRP A 212 -10.82 -5.79 7.90
N ASP A 213 -10.02 -6.19 6.95
CA ASP A 213 -9.73 -5.44 5.73
C ASP A 213 -9.92 -6.31 4.49
N ALA A 214 -10.11 -5.66 3.36
CA ALA A 214 -10.25 -6.34 2.08
C ALA A 214 -9.71 -5.47 0.94
N GLU A 215 -9.18 -6.15 -0.07
CA GLU A 215 -8.77 -5.54 -1.34
C GLU A 215 -9.22 -6.43 -2.50
N ILE A 216 -9.73 -5.81 -3.55
CA ILE A 216 -9.93 -6.44 -4.86
C ILE A 216 -9.38 -5.51 -5.93
N PHE A 217 -8.67 -6.08 -6.91
CA PHE A 217 -8.17 -5.33 -8.04
C PHE A 217 -8.14 -6.15 -9.31
N VAL A 218 -8.17 -5.43 -10.42
CA VAL A 218 -7.99 -5.97 -11.78
C VAL A 218 -6.78 -5.29 -12.38
N SER A 219 -5.95 -6.07 -13.05
CA SER A 219 -4.72 -5.64 -13.66
C SER A 219 -4.56 -6.24 -15.05
N LYS A 220 -3.88 -5.54 -15.94
CA LYS A 220 -3.44 -6.06 -17.22
C LYS A 220 -1.94 -6.31 -17.17
N MET A 221 -1.53 -7.53 -17.48
CA MET A 221 -0.12 -7.90 -17.48
C MET A 221 0.57 -7.52 -18.81
N GLU A 222 1.89 -7.63 -18.85
CA GLU A 222 2.74 -7.21 -19.96
C GLU A 222 2.55 -8.10 -21.21
N LYS A 223 2.87 -7.52 -22.40
CA LYS A 223 2.85 -8.25 -23.68
C LYS A 223 3.94 -9.32 -23.79
N ASN A 224 5.13 -9.06 -23.27
CA ASN A 224 6.30 -9.92 -23.40
C ASN A 224 6.27 -11.10 -22.44
N ARG A 225 5.19 -11.90 -22.49
CA ARG A 225 5.00 -13.12 -21.69
C ARG A 225 4.62 -14.28 -22.59
N HIS A 226 4.73 -15.51 -22.09
CA HIS A 226 4.29 -16.72 -22.80
C HIS A 226 2.80 -16.65 -23.19
N VAL A 227 1.96 -16.06 -22.33
CA VAL A 227 0.58 -15.67 -22.66
C VAL A 227 0.56 -14.14 -22.57
N PRO A 228 0.47 -13.42 -23.70
CA PRO A 228 0.49 -11.97 -23.73
C PRO A 228 -0.76 -11.35 -23.12
N GLU A 229 -0.61 -10.23 -22.45
CA GLU A 229 -1.68 -9.35 -21.96
C GLU A 229 -2.83 -10.04 -21.18
N PRO A 230 -2.59 -11.05 -20.32
CA PRO A 230 -3.67 -11.64 -19.55
C PRO A 230 -4.22 -10.65 -18.54
N ILE A 231 -5.52 -10.76 -18.27
CA ILE A 231 -6.16 -10.05 -17.17
C ILE A 231 -5.88 -10.81 -15.89
N PHE A 232 -5.33 -10.12 -14.90
CA PHE A 232 -5.06 -10.65 -13.57
C PHE A 232 -5.99 -10.01 -12.55
N VAL A 233 -6.72 -10.83 -11.82
CA VAL A 233 -7.61 -10.39 -10.73
C VAL A 233 -7.03 -10.88 -9.42
N GLY A 234 -6.84 -9.97 -8.47
CA GLY A 234 -6.41 -10.29 -7.12
C GLY A 234 -7.48 -9.92 -6.10
N MET A 235 -7.71 -10.81 -5.15
CA MET A 235 -8.63 -10.62 -4.03
C MET A 235 -7.95 -11.03 -2.74
N ARG A 236 -8.09 -10.20 -1.71
CA ARG A 236 -7.58 -10.44 -0.36
C ARG A 236 -8.64 -10.07 0.66
N LEU A 237 -8.78 -10.90 1.68
CA LEU A 237 -9.55 -10.63 2.89
C LEU A 237 -8.69 -11.02 4.08
N ASN A 238 -8.50 -10.10 5.03
CA ASN A 238 -7.86 -10.38 6.30
C ASN A 238 -8.81 -10.01 7.42
N PHE A 239 -8.75 -10.74 8.52
CA PHE A 239 -9.56 -10.47 9.70
C PHE A 239 -8.86 -10.97 10.97
N GLU A 240 -9.14 -10.33 12.08
CA GLU A 240 -8.56 -10.62 13.39
C GLU A 240 -9.67 -11.05 14.36
N PRO A 241 -10.07 -12.34 14.38
CA PRO A 241 -11.16 -12.84 15.22
C PRO A 241 -10.83 -12.78 16.71
N ILE A 242 -9.56 -12.90 17.04
CA ILE A 242 -9.03 -12.83 18.40
C ILE A 242 -7.77 -11.97 18.34
N LYS A 243 -7.55 -11.13 19.34
CA LYS A 243 -6.37 -10.26 19.43
C LYS A 243 -5.07 -11.04 19.16
N ASN A 244 -4.23 -10.50 18.29
CA ASN A 244 -2.96 -11.09 17.83
C ASN A 244 -3.09 -12.40 17.02
N PHE A 245 -4.29 -12.72 16.54
CA PHE A 245 -4.50 -13.85 15.65
C PHE A 245 -5.18 -13.38 14.37
N GLU A 246 -4.39 -13.27 13.31
CA GLU A 246 -4.84 -12.81 12.00
C GLU A 246 -5.04 -13.99 11.05
N VAL A 247 -6.18 -13.98 10.35
CA VAL A 247 -6.48 -14.91 9.26
C VAL A 247 -6.50 -14.14 7.95
N GLY A 248 -5.69 -14.58 6.99
CA GLY A 248 -5.62 -13.99 5.66
C GLY A 248 -6.06 -15.00 4.59
N LEU A 249 -7.06 -14.61 3.81
CA LEU A 249 -7.53 -15.35 2.64
C LEU A 249 -7.16 -14.56 1.38
N ALA A 250 -6.55 -15.23 0.41
CA ALA A 250 -6.19 -14.61 -0.85
C ALA A 250 -6.55 -15.51 -2.02
N ARG A 251 -6.99 -14.90 -3.11
CA ARG A 251 -7.24 -15.59 -4.38
C ARG A 251 -6.76 -14.72 -5.54
N THR A 252 -6.10 -15.36 -6.48
CA THR A 252 -5.73 -14.73 -7.75
C THR A 252 -6.32 -15.55 -8.91
N LEU A 253 -6.76 -14.85 -9.95
CA LEU A 253 -7.26 -15.41 -11.17
C LEU A 253 -6.51 -14.80 -12.35
N MET A 254 -6.13 -15.62 -13.32
CA MET A 254 -5.58 -15.17 -14.58
C MET A 254 -6.58 -15.56 -15.68
N LEU A 255 -7.10 -14.57 -16.37
CA LEU A 255 -8.18 -14.72 -17.34
C LEU A 255 -7.72 -14.12 -18.66
N CYS A 256 -8.15 -14.73 -19.75
CA CYS A 256 -7.91 -14.25 -21.11
C CYS A 256 -6.44 -13.85 -21.33
N GLY A 257 -5.93 -14.12 -22.45
CA GLY A 257 -4.62 -13.70 -22.96
C GLY A 257 -4.68 -13.91 -24.45
N GLU A 258 -3.97 -13.12 -25.20
CA GLU A 258 -3.85 -13.35 -26.63
C GLU A 258 -3.05 -14.64 -26.84
N ARG A 259 -3.53 -15.51 -27.75
CA ARG A 259 -2.81 -16.70 -28.20
C ARG A 259 -1.95 -16.38 -29.39
#